data_e0586c1dfc340f9e56aec1232340f818
#
_entry.id   e0586c1dfc340f9e56aec1232340f818
#
_cell.length_a   1.000
_cell.length_b   1.000
_cell.length_c   1.000
_cell.angle_alpha   90.00
_cell.angle_beta   90.00
_cell.angle_gamma   90.00
#
_symmetry.space_group_name_H-M   'P 1'
#
loop_
_entity.id
_entity.type
_entity.pdbx_description
1 polymer ?
#
loop_
_entity_poly.entity_id
_entity_poly.type
_entity_poly.pdbx_seq_one_letter_code
_entity_poly.pdbx_strand_id
1 'polypeptide(L)'
;EKDAVMAELDEIIRRCDILGCKMIVVVPSKDMKERGLTPTRKEIREDAVAVLKEMVKKCEPHGIKLSLEFCGEPAMTINRFEDAYAIVEEVGSPMVGVTLDQYHFYAMGSGWDTLEKADGKKIFVWHLNGTEDLPCGCYYNNDEKRMWPDAEGDCLPHARYADTLKKIGFDGDCCTIEIFRPEYYEM
;
A
#
# COMPACT_ATOMS: atom_id res chain seq x y z
N GLU A 1 7.72 -19.36 8.32
CA GLU A 1 7.20 -17.99 8.29
C GLU A 1 5.96 -17.89 7.41
N LYS A 2 6.00 -18.35 6.15
CA LYS A 2 4.86 -18.35 5.22
C LYS A 2 3.64 -19.06 5.81
N ASP A 3 3.82 -20.23 6.41
CA ASP A 3 2.70 -20.99 7.01
C ASP A 3 2.03 -20.22 8.15
N ALA A 4 2.80 -19.48 8.93
CA ALA A 4 2.27 -18.63 10.00
C ALA A 4 1.42 -17.47 9.44
N VAL A 5 1.90 -16.81 8.37
CA VAL A 5 1.15 -15.75 7.68
C VAL A 5 -0.15 -16.30 7.09
N MET A 6 -0.11 -17.49 6.50
CA MET A 6 -1.30 -18.12 5.93
C MET A 6 -2.32 -18.56 6.99
N ALA A 7 -1.85 -18.98 8.18
CA ALA A 7 -2.73 -19.28 9.31
C ALA A 7 -3.37 -18.01 9.91
N GLU A 8 -2.61 -16.92 9.98
CA GLU A 8 -3.13 -15.62 10.38
C GLU A 8 -4.18 -15.10 9.38
N LEU A 9 -3.93 -15.28 8.08
CA LEU A 9 -4.89 -14.92 7.04
C LEU A 9 -6.23 -15.67 7.22
N ASP A 10 -6.20 -16.95 7.56
CA ASP A 10 -7.43 -17.74 7.82
C ASP A 10 -8.25 -17.12 8.96
N GLU A 11 -7.59 -16.66 10.03
CA GLU A 11 -8.27 -15.98 11.13
C GLU A 11 -8.78 -14.59 10.72
N ILE A 12 -8.03 -13.84 9.90
CA ILE A 12 -8.49 -12.55 9.37
C ILE A 12 -9.72 -12.74 8.48
N ILE A 13 -9.73 -13.73 7.60
CA ILE A 13 -10.88 -14.07 6.74
C ILE A 13 -12.11 -14.36 7.62
N ARG A 14 -11.95 -15.18 8.65
CA ARG A 14 -13.02 -15.50 9.59
C ARG A 14 -13.60 -14.22 10.24
N ARG A 15 -12.74 -13.29 10.65
CA ARG A 15 -13.18 -12.00 11.19
C ARG A 15 -13.86 -11.12 10.14
N CYS A 16 -13.33 -11.09 8.94
CA CYS A 16 -13.95 -10.38 7.82
C CYS A 16 -15.37 -10.87 7.52
N ASP A 17 -15.59 -12.18 7.54
CA ASP A 17 -16.92 -12.76 7.36
C ASP A 17 -17.91 -12.33 8.45
N ILE A 18 -17.47 -12.29 9.71
CA ILE A 18 -18.29 -11.84 10.84
C ILE A 18 -18.65 -10.36 10.71
N LEU A 19 -17.68 -9.53 10.30
CA LEU A 19 -17.83 -8.08 10.21
C LEU A 19 -18.46 -7.62 8.88
N GLY A 20 -18.59 -8.52 7.90
CA GLY A 20 -19.01 -8.17 6.54
C GLY A 20 -17.94 -7.39 5.77
N CYS A 21 -16.67 -7.43 6.20
CA CYS A 21 -15.56 -6.75 5.54
C CYS A 21 -15.16 -7.48 4.26
N LYS A 22 -14.96 -6.74 3.16
CA LYS A 22 -14.63 -7.31 1.83
C LYS A 22 -13.29 -6.85 1.29
N MET A 23 -12.45 -6.24 2.12
CA MET A 23 -11.12 -5.76 1.76
C MET A 23 -10.12 -6.05 2.88
N ILE A 24 -8.93 -6.52 2.50
CA ILE A 24 -7.77 -6.63 3.38
C ILE A 24 -6.63 -5.84 2.74
N VAL A 25 -6.05 -4.91 3.49
CA VAL A 25 -4.80 -4.26 3.10
C VAL A 25 -3.64 -5.17 3.50
N VAL A 26 -2.75 -5.43 2.54
CA VAL A 26 -1.59 -6.29 2.69
C VAL A 26 -0.33 -5.44 2.61
N VAL A 27 0.49 -5.48 3.64
CA VAL A 27 1.76 -4.74 3.71
C VAL A 27 2.96 -5.64 3.42
N PRO A 28 4.06 -5.11 2.85
CA PRO A 28 5.25 -5.89 2.54
C PRO A 28 6.07 -6.20 3.80
N SER A 29 7.00 -7.17 3.66
CA SER A 29 7.99 -7.46 4.69
C SER A 29 9.02 -6.32 4.81
N LYS A 30 9.60 -6.15 6.00
CA LYS A 30 10.69 -5.22 6.24
C LYS A 30 11.89 -5.88 6.94
N ASP A 31 12.96 -5.12 7.09
CA ASP A 31 14.15 -5.52 7.86
C ASP A 31 14.77 -6.86 7.42
N MET A 32 14.73 -7.14 6.11
CA MET A 32 15.25 -8.39 5.54
C MET A 32 16.73 -8.57 5.85
N LYS A 33 17.51 -7.48 5.82
CA LYS A 33 18.94 -7.49 6.13
C LYS A 33 19.20 -7.84 7.59
N GLU A 34 18.41 -7.32 8.52
CA GLU A 34 18.51 -7.64 9.96
C GLU A 34 18.18 -9.11 10.23
N ARG A 35 17.35 -9.70 9.38
CA ARG A 35 17.00 -11.12 9.38
C ARG A 35 18.02 -12.00 8.66
N GLY A 36 19.16 -11.44 8.23
CA GLY A 36 20.21 -12.15 7.49
C GLY A 36 19.85 -12.48 6.05
N LEU A 37 18.83 -11.83 5.48
CA LEU A 37 18.36 -12.03 4.11
C LEU A 37 18.72 -10.84 3.23
N THR A 38 19.18 -11.13 2.02
CA THR A 38 19.55 -10.09 1.03
C THR A 38 18.95 -10.43 -0.34
N PRO A 39 17.60 -10.50 -0.46
CA PRO A 39 16.96 -10.84 -1.71
C PRO A 39 17.17 -9.73 -2.74
N THR A 40 17.26 -10.12 -3.99
CA THR A 40 17.20 -9.20 -5.13
C THR A 40 15.78 -8.68 -5.33
N ARG A 41 15.61 -7.55 -6.03
CA ARG A 41 14.27 -7.03 -6.39
C ARG A 41 13.45 -8.05 -7.18
N LYS A 42 14.09 -8.86 -8.01
CA LYS A 42 13.46 -9.93 -8.77
C LYS A 42 12.89 -11.00 -7.84
N GLU A 43 13.69 -11.48 -6.89
CA GLU A 43 13.25 -12.49 -5.91
C GLU A 43 12.11 -11.98 -5.03
N ILE A 44 12.18 -10.72 -4.58
CA ILE A 44 11.09 -10.07 -3.85
C ILE A 44 9.79 -10.07 -4.66
N ARG A 45 9.87 -9.69 -5.92
CA ARG A 45 8.71 -9.64 -6.82
C ARG A 45 8.12 -11.04 -7.06
N GLU A 46 8.96 -12.02 -7.38
CA GLU A 46 8.55 -13.40 -7.63
C GLU A 46 7.87 -14.01 -6.39
N ASP A 47 8.43 -13.78 -5.21
CA ASP A 47 7.85 -14.24 -3.94
C ASP A 47 6.52 -13.55 -3.64
N ALA A 48 6.45 -12.23 -3.76
CA ALA A 48 5.22 -11.46 -3.54
C ALA A 48 4.08 -11.91 -4.48
N VAL A 49 4.39 -12.12 -5.76
CA VAL A 49 3.41 -12.64 -6.74
C VAL A 49 2.92 -14.03 -6.34
N ALA A 50 3.83 -14.92 -5.92
CA ALA A 50 3.48 -16.27 -5.51
C ALA A 50 2.60 -16.26 -4.25
N VAL A 51 2.97 -15.47 -3.24
CA VAL A 51 2.23 -15.34 -1.98
C VAL A 51 0.84 -14.75 -2.22
N LEU A 52 0.73 -13.67 -2.99
CA LEU A 52 -0.57 -13.06 -3.30
C LEU A 52 -1.50 -14.02 -4.07
N LYS A 53 -0.97 -14.81 -5.00
CA LYS A 53 -1.77 -15.84 -5.70
C LYS A 53 -2.30 -16.93 -4.75
N GLU A 54 -1.56 -17.28 -3.72
CA GLU A 54 -2.04 -18.20 -2.68
C GLU A 54 -3.09 -17.55 -1.76
N MET A 55 -2.86 -16.28 -1.37
CA MET A 55 -3.83 -15.51 -0.57
C MET A 55 -5.15 -15.35 -1.32
N VAL A 56 -5.12 -15.08 -2.63
CA VAL A 56 -6.32 -15.00 -3.48
C VAL A 56 -7.15 -16.26 -3.40
N LYS A 57 -6.54 -17.47 -3.49
CA LYS A 57 -7.27 -18.74 -3.40
C LYS A 57 -8.06 -18.89 -2.11
N LYS A 58 -7.56 -18.31 -1.01
CA LYS A 58 -8.24 -18.29 0.30
C LYS A 58 -9.32 -17.22 0.39
N CYS A 59 -9.06 -16.03 -0.14
CA CYS A 59 -9.94 -14.86 -0.01
C CYS A 59 -11.11 -14.85 -1.01
N GLU A 60 -10.88 -15.33 -2.24
CA GLU A 60 -11.88 -15.30 -3.33
C GLU A 60 -13.19 -16.02 -2.98
N PRO A 61 -13.22 -17.21 -2.33
CA PRO A 61 -14.47 -17.84 -1.92
C PRO A 61 -15.32 -17.00 -0.95
N HIS A 62 -14.71 -16.06 -0.24
CA HIS A 62 -15.33 -15.14 0.71
C HIS A 62 -15.68 -13.77 0.07
N GLY A 63 -15.31 -13.57 -1.20
CA GLY A 63 -15.45 -12.31 -1.89
C GLY A 63 -14.62 -11.18 -1.29
N ILE A 64 -13.47 -11.52 -0.69
CA ILE A 64 -12.54 -10.59 -0.04
C ILE A 64 -11.45 -10.22 -1.02
N LYS A 65 -11.29 -8.93 -1.31
CA LYS A 65 -10.21 -8.37 -2.13
C LYS A 65 -8.95 -8.14 -1.29
N LEU A 66 -7.80 -8.18 -1.95
CA LEU A 66 -6.49 -7.87 -1.36
C LEU A 66 -5.97 -6.57 -1.96
N SER A 67 -5.63 -5.60 -1.14
CA SER A 67 -5.06 -4.33 -1.57
C SER A 67 -3.61 -4.26 -1.09
N LEU A 68 -2.65 -4.40 -2.02
CA LEU A 68 -1.22 -4.34 -1.71
C LEU A 68 -0.81 -2.89 -1.49
N GLU A 69 -0.42 -2.57 -0.27
CA GLU A 69 0.15 -1.28 0.07
C GLU A 69 1.67 -1.34 -0.02
N PHE A 70 2.27 -0.45 -0.80
CA PHE A 70 3.70 -0.21 -0.73
C PHE A 70 3.98 0.74 0.42
N CYS A 71 4.96 0.40 1.27
CA CYS A 71 5.29 1.23 2.42
C CYS A 71 6.56 2.03 2.15
N GLY A 72 6.46 3.35 2.14
CA GLY A 72 7.49 4.30 1.73
C GLY A 72 8.65 4.43 2.71
N GLU A 73 9.25 3.31 3.09
CA GLU A 73 10.44 3.24 3.94
C GLU A 73 11.56 2.44 3.25
N PRO A 74 12.84 2.86 3.40
CA PRO A 74 13.97 2.13 2.82
C PRO A 74 14.10 0.68 3.27
N ALA A 75 13.63 0.34 4.46
CA ALA A 75 13.66 -1.01 5.03
C ALA A 75 12.58 -1.95 4.47
N MET A 76 11.56 -1.42 3.84
CA MET A 76 10.47 -2.21 3.25
C MET A 76 10.88 -2.85 1.92
N THR A 77 10.45 -4.07 1.70
CA THR A 77 10.77 -4.83 0.48
C THR A 77 10.09 -4.28 -0.77
N ILE A 78 8.86 -3.78 -0.62
CA ILE A 78 8.08 -3.12 -1.68
C ILE A 78 7.76 -1.72 -1.17
N ASN A 79 8.51 -0.72 -1.63
CA ASN A 79 8.46 0.62 -1.08
C ASN A 79 8.17 1.73 -2.10
N ARG A 80 7.79 1.34 -3.32
CA ARG A 80 7.38 2.26 -4.38
C ARG A 80 6.13 1.77 -5.09
N PHE A 81 5.34 2.72 -5.56
CA PHE A 81 4.14 2.44 -6.34
C PHE A 81 4.42 1.54 -7.54
N GLU A 82 5.49 1.81 -8.28
CA GLU A 82 5.86 1.09 -9.51
C GLU A 82 6.07 -0.41 -9.23
N ASP A 83 6.72 -0.73 -8.11
CA ASP A 83 6.99 -2.11 -7.71
C ASP A 83 5.69 -2.84 -7.34
N ALA A 84 4.84 -2.19 -6.52
CA ALA A 84 3.54 -2.75 -6.13
C ALA A 84 2.59 -2.93 -7.33
N TYR A 85 2.50 -1.92 -8.19
CA TYR A 85 1.66 -1.97 -9.38
C TYR A 85 2.10 -3.09 -10.33
N ALA A 86 3.41 -3.23 -10.56
CA ALA A 86 3.96 -4.30 -11.39
C ALA A 86 3.67 -5.69 -10.82
N ILE A 87 3.68 -5.87 -9.49
CA ILE A 87 3.31 -7.12 -8.82
C ILE A 87 1.82 -7.42 -9.04
N VAL A 88 0.94 -6.42 -8.85
CA VAL A 88 -0.51 -6.57 -9.08
C VAL A 88 -0.81 -6.95 -10.53
N GLU A 89 -0.14 -6.31 -11.49
CA GLU A 89 -0.24 -6.68 -12.92
C GLU A 89 0.13 -8.14 -13.16
N GLU A 90 1.23 -8.62 -12.56
CA GLU A 90 1.73 -9.98 -12.75
C GLU A 90 0.89 -11.04 -12.01
N VAL A 91 0.26 -10.68 -10.89
CA VAL A 91 -0.73 -11.56 -10.23
C VAL A 91 -1.91 -11.79 -11.16
N GLY A 92 -2.36 -10.76 -11.87
CA GLY A 92 -3.39 -10.84 -12.91
C GLY A 92 -4.78 -11.22 -12.41
N SER A 93 -5.08 -11.04 -11.13
CA SER A 93 -6.38 -11.34 -10.52
C SER A 93 -7.19 -10.06 -10.29
N PRO A 94 -8.50 -10.04 -10.58
CA PRO A 94 -9.36 -8.93 -10.24
C PRO A 94 -9.58 -8.77 -8.73
N MET A 95 -9.12 -9.75 -7.94
CA MET A 95 -9.18 -9.72 -6.48
C MET A 95 -7.97 -9.03 -5.86
N VAL A 96 -6.98 -8.57 -6.65
CA VAL A 96 -5.77 -7.92 -6.16
C VAL A 96 -5.62 -6.56 -6.80
N GLY A 97 -5.46 -5.54 -5.96
CA GLY A 97 -5.19 -4.16 -6.36
C GLY A 97 -4.13 -3.52 -5.48
N VAL A 98 -3.91 -2.23 -5.67
CA VAL A 98 -2.94 -1.43 -4.92
C VAL A 98 -3.67 -0.49 -3.97
N THR A 99 -3.14 -0.33 -2.77
CA THR A 99 -3.43 0.82 -1.91
C THR A 99 -2.47 1.94 -2.30
N LEU A 100 -3.00 3.03 -2.82
CA LEU A 100 -2.24 4.24 -3.09
C LEU A 100 -2.24 5.13 -1.86
N ASP A 101 -1.16 5.12 -1.12
CA ASP A 101 -0.90 6.06 -0.04
C ASP A 101 -0.05 7.22 -0.54
N GLN A 102 -0.54 8.46 -0.37
CA GLN A 102 0.12 9.66 -0.87
C GLN A 102 1.46 9.91 -0.19
N TYR A 103 1.51 9.68 1.12
CA TYR A 103 2.74 9.83 1.89
C TYR A 103 3.80 8.84 1.44
N HIS A 104 3.45 7.55 1.34
CA HIS A 104 4.38 6.53 0.87
C HIS A 104 4.85 6.76 -0.57
N PHE A 105 3.97 7.27 -1.42
CA PHE A 105 4.31 7.65 -2.79
C PHE A 105 5.37 8.75 -2.82
N TYR A 106 5.21 9.77 -1.97
CA TYR A 106 6.16 10.87 -1.82
C TYR A 106 7.47 10.43 -1.18
N ALA A 107 7.41 9.69 -0.06
CA ALA A 107 8.55 9.38 0.80
C ALA A 107 9.69 8.65 0.08
N MET A 108 9.39 7.77 -0.87
CA MET A 108 10.38 7.05 -1.68
C MET A 108 10.50 7.56 -3.12
N GLY A 109 9.85 8.66 -3.44
CA GLY A 109 9.92 9.26 -4.77
C GLY A 109 9.37 8.37 -5.87
N SER A 110 8.17 7.82 -5.67
CA SER A 110 7.47 7.07 -6.71
C SER A 110 7.18 7.94 -7.95
N GLY A 111 7.18 7.32 -9.13
CA GLY A 111 7.09 8.02 -10.41
C GLY A 111 5.65 8.37 -10.80
N TRP A 112 5.36 9.65 -10.98
CA TRP A 112 4.07 10.13 -11.47
C TRP A 112 3.67 9.54 -12.83
N ASP A 113 4.62 9.34 -13.73
CA ASP A 113 4.35 8.80 -15.06
C ASP A 113 3.92 7.33 -15.03
N THR A 114 4.27 6.58 -13.99
CA THR A 114 3.70 5.24 -13.75
C THR A 114 2.25 5.34 -13.27
N LEU A 115 1.97 6.22 -12.31
CA LEU A 115 0.60 6.43 -11.81
C LEU A 115 -0.32 6.96 -12.92
N GLU A 116 0.13 7.92 -13.72
CA GLU A 116 -0.63 8.52 -14.82
C GLU A 116 -0.98 7.54 -15.96
N LYS A 117 -0.28 6.41 -16.04
CA LYS A 117 -0.50 5.33 -17.02
C LYS A 117 -1.18 4.09 -16.42
N ALA A 118 -1.37 4.05 -15.11
CA ALA A 118 -1.99 2.92 -14.44
C ALA A 118 -3.48 2.77 -14.83
N ASP A 119 -3.97 1.55 -14.72
CA ASP A 119 -5.42 1.29 -14.73
C ASP A 119 -5.98 1.61 -13.34
N GLY A 120 -6.76 2.69 -13.23
CA GLY A 120 -7.33 3.13 -11.97
C GLY A 120 -8.20 2.09 -11.28
N LYS A 121 -8.77 1.13 -12.02
CA LYS A 121 -9.55 0.03 -11.46
C LYS A 121 -8.73 -0.98 -10.68
N LYS A 122 -7.40 -0.93 -10.81
CA LYS A 122 -6.45 -1.72 -10.00
C LYS A 122 -5.96 -0.99 -8.76
N ILE A 123 -6.42 0.23 -8.52
CA ILE A 123 -6.21 0.95 -7.26
C ILE A 123 -7.51 0.78 -6.47
N PHE A 124 -7.44 0.06 -5.35
CA PHE A 124 -8.64 -0.27 -4.56
C PHE A 124 -8.87 0.71 -3.41
N VAL A 125 -7.78 1.19 -2.83
CA VAL A 125 -7.78 2.09 -1.69
C VAL A 125 -6.93 3.31 -1.98
N TRP A 126 -7.39 4.46 -1.56
CA TRP A 126 -6.61 5.69 -1.55
C TRP A 126 -6.47 6.21 -0.13
N HIS A 127 -5.25 6.16 0.42
CA HIS A 127 -4.92 6.79 1.69
C HIS A 127 -4.55 8.26 1.44
N LEU A 128 -5.38 9.14 1.98
CA LEU A 128 -5.23 10.59 1.91
C LEU A 128 -4.55 11.08 3.19
N ASN A 129 -3.43 11.76 3.03
CA ASN A 129 -2.63 12.32 4.12
C ASN A 129 -1.76 13.45 3.59
N GLY A 130 -1.34 14.33 4.47
CA GLY A 130 -0.33 15.35 4.21
C GLY A 130 1.01 14.96 4.83
N THR A 131 2.06 15.72 4.53
CA THR A 131 3.37 15.60 5.17
C THR A 131 4.19 16.87 5.04
N GLU A 132 5.14 17.05 5.97
CA GLU A 132 6.20 18.04 5.83
C GLU A 132 7.10 17.70 4.64
N ASP A 133 7.83 18.69 4.11
CA ASP A 133 8.83 18.47 3.06
C ASP A 133 10.05 17.74 3.63
N LEU A 134 10.13 16.45 3.38
CA LEU A 134 11.17 15.56 3.88
C LEU A 134 12.04 15.03 2.73
N PRO A 135 13.35 14.78 2.99
CA PRO A 135 14.20 14.15 2.00
C PRO A 135 13.69 12.77 1.60
N CYS A 136 13.65 12.49 0.30
CA CYS A 136 13.29 11.18 -0.22
C CYS A 136 14.21 10.08 0.34
N GLY A 137 13.63 8.96 0.78
CA GLY A 137 14.36 7.84 1.36
C GLY A 137 14.94 8.09 2.76
N CYS A 138 14.43 9.08 3.48
CA CYS A 138 14.81 9.37 4.85
C CYS A 138 14.53 8.18 5.78
N TYR A 139 15.49 7.83 6.64
CA TYR A 139 15.41 6.69 7.58
C TYR A 139 14.70 6.99 8.89
N TYR A 140 14.27 8.21 9.12
CA TYR A 140 13.53 8.55 10.33
C TYR A 140 12.13 7.91 10.29
N ASN A 141 11.54 7.70 11.47
CA ASN A 141 10.14 7.30 11.55
C ASN A 141 9.26 8.44 11.05
N ASN A 142 9.04 8.43 9.76
CA ASN A 142 8.38 9.52 9.06
C ASN A 142 6.85 9.47 9.21
N ASP A 143 6.26 8.33 9.64
CA ASP A 143 4.82 8.22 9.85
C ASP A 143 4.30 9.25 10.84
N GLU A 144 5.11 9.59 11.86
CA GLU A 144 4.81 10.67 12.79
C GLU A 144 4.81 12.08 12.16
N LYS A 145 5.28 12.20 10.91
CA LYS A 145 5.27 13.45 10.15
C LYS A 145 4.04 13.59 9.28
N ARG A 146 3.21 12.57 9.19
CA ARG A 146 1.92 12.65 8.52
C ARG A 146 1.04 13.68 9.23
N MET A 147 0.29 14.45 8.44
CA MET A 147 -0.61 15.48 8.94
C MET A 147 -1.94 15.46 8.19
N TRP A 148 -2.89 16.25 8.65
CA TRP A 148 -4.11 16.46 7.91
C TRP A 148 -3.80 17.00 6.51
N PRO A 149 -4.49 16.52 5.47
CA PRO A 149 -4.39 17.10 4.13
C PRO A 149 -4.67 18.61 4.16
N ASP A 150 -3.90 19.38 3.42
CA ASP A 150 -3.96 20.84 3.39
C ASP A 150 -3.69 21.54 4.73
N ALA A 151 -3.14 20.86 5.74
CA ALA A 151 -2.70 21.52 6.97
C ALA A 151 -1.49 22.44 6.69
N GLU A 152 -1.26 23.41 7.56
CA GLU A 152 -0.10 24.29 7.44
C GLU A 152 1.20 23.49 7.44
N GLY A 153 2.01 23.66 6.40
CA GLY A 153 3.26 22.93 6.18
C GLY A 153 3.14 21.66 5.34
N ASP A 154 1.94 21.29 4.91
CA ASP A 154 1.75 20.17 3.99
C ASP A 154 2.32 20.48 2.60
N CYS A 155 3.12 19.56 2.07
CA CYS A 155 3.78 19.71 0.77
C CYS A 155 3.17 18.84 -0.35
N LEU A 156 2.17 18.00 -0.05
CA LEU A 156 1.64 17.06 -1.03
C LEU A 156 0.68 17.75 -2.02
N PRO A 157 0.81 17.44 -3.32
CA PRO A 157 -0.03 18.04 -4.36
C PRO A 157 -1.39 17.31 -4.47
N HIS A 158 -2.27 17.43 -3.48
CA HIS A 158 -3.56 16.72 -3.39
C HIS A 158 -4.43 16.85 -4.64
N ALA A 159 -4.52 18.04 -5.21
CA ALA A 159 -5.26 18.27 -6.44
C ALA A 159 -4.72 17.41 -7.61
N ARG A 160 -3.39 17.28 -7.72
CA ARG A 160 -2.78 16.45 -8.76
C ARG A 160 -3.10 14.97 -8.56
N TYR A 161 -3.11 14.46 -7.31
CA TYR A 161 -3.53 13.09 -7.03
C TYR A 161 -4.99 12.88 -7.45
N ALA A 162 -5.90 13.75 -7.01
CA ALA A 162 -7.32 13.66 -7.33
C ALA A 162 -7.59 13.71 -8.84
N ASP A 163 -6.96 14.65 -9.56
CA ASP A 163 -7.10 14.80 -11.00
C ASP A 163 -6.52 13.57 -11.76
N THR A 164 -5.37 13.05 -11.30
CA THR A 164 -4.76 11.86 -11.89
C THR A 164 -5.65 10.64 -11.68
N LEU A 165 -6.10 10.39 -10.45
CA LEU A 165 -6.98 9.28 -10.13
C LEU A 165 -8.29 9.33 -10.94
N LYS A 166 -8.90 10.50 -11.04
CA LYS A 166 -10.09 10.71 -11.89
C LYS A 166 -9.82 10.41 -13.36
N LYS A 167 -8.67 10.89 -13.89
CA LYS A 167 -8.28 10.68 -15.29
C LYS A 167 -8.04 9.22 -15.64
N ILE A 168 -7.43 8.45 -14.74
CA ILE A 168 -7.15 7.02 -14.96
C ILE A 168 -8.33 6.11 -14.62
N GLY A 169 -9.47 6.68 -14.18
CA GLY A 169 -10.71 5.95 -13.92
C GLY A 169 -10.73 5.21 -12.59
N PHE A 170 -10.09 5.78 -11.55
CA PHE A 170 -10.22 5.25 -10.19
C PHE A 170 -11.69 5.18 -9.78
N ASP A 171 -12.13 4.02 -9.38
CA ASP A 171 -13.46 3.71 -8.84
C ASP A 171 -13.37 2.86 -7.56
N GLY A 172 -12.24 3.04 -6.84
CA GLY A 172 -11.90 2.23 -5.67
C GLY A 172 -12.93 2.26 -4.55
N ASP A 173 -12.93 1.21 -3.77
CA ASP A 173 -13.92 0.97 -2.71
C ASP A 173 -13.77 1.92 -1.52
N CYS A 174 -12.60 2.53 -1.34
CA CYS A 174 -12.29 3.28 -0.13
C CYS A 174 -11.32 4.45 -0.38
N CYS A 175 -11.66 5.59 0.23
CA CYS A 175 -10.73 6.68 0.45
C CYS A 175 -10.73 6.99 1.95
N THR A 176 -9.59 6.88 2.60
CA THR A 176 -9.45 7.09 4.05
C THR A 176 -8.34 8.08 4.35
N ILE A 177 -8.47 8.78 5.48
CA ILE A 177 -7.38 9.58 6.04
C ILE A 177 -6.56 8.69 6.94
N GLU A 178 -5.25 8.64 6.72
CA GLU A 178 -4.30 7.87 7.51
C GLU A 178 -3.19 8.79 8.03
N ILE A 179 -3.21 9.08 9.31
CA ILE A 179 -2.26 9.97 9.98
C ILE A 179 -1.88 9.40 11.36
N PHE A 180 -0.59 9.54 11.72
CA PHE A 180 -0.02 8.99 12.95
C PHE A 180 0.69 10.05 13.81
N ARG A 181 0.44 11.34 13.58
CA ARG A 181 1.06 12.43 14.33
C ARG A 181 0.60 12.41 15.77
N PRO A 182 1.53 12.26 16.77
CA PRO A 182 1.15 12.09 18.18
C PRO A 182 0.33 13.25 18.73
N GLU A 183 0.63 14.48 18.31
CA GLU A 183 -0.05 15.70 18.77
C GLU A 183 -1.56 15.69 18.46
N TYR A 184 -2.01 14.89 17.49
CA TYR A 184 -3.42 14.79 17.15
C TYR A 184 -4.22 13.88 18.09
N TYR A 185 -3.54 13.08 18.91
CA TYR A 185 -4.18 12.23 19.90
C TYR A 185 -4.40 12.94 21.25
N GLU A 186 -3.83 14.13 21.43
CA GLU A 186 -3.92 14.92 22.64
C GLU A 186 -4.97 16.05 22.57
N MET A 187 -5.71 16.14 21.46
CA MET A 187 -6.73 17.17 21.23
C MET A 187 -8.10 16.82 21.81
#